data_a552f7e200309f66d311a79b236ea2b5
#
_entry.id   a552f7e200309f66d311a79b236ea2b5
#
_cell.length_a   1.000
_cell.length_b   1.000
_cell.length_c   1.000
_cell.angle_alpha   90.00
_cell.angle_beta   90.00
_cell.angle_gamma   90.00
#
_symmetry.space_group_name_H-M   'P 1'
#
loop_
_entity.id
_entity.type
_entity.pdbx_description
1 polymer ?
#
loop_
_entity_poly.entity_id
_entity_poly.type
_entity_poly.pdbx_seq_one_letter_code
_entity_poly.pdbx_strand_id
1 'polypeptide(L)'
;MKVNLISAVLLFALAGCGKDKQSTNELIIVDVTKNYPEKELILQDIMDVEYIALETTDEFITHGNVMDIGEKFIIVKNNTNDGNIFILDRKTGKAIRKINRLGQGVEEYPGIAGITLDEENNEL
;
A
#
# COMPACT_ATOMS: atom_id res chain seq x y z
N MET A 1 -1.67 -66.28 21.69
CA MET A 1 -0.82 -65.09 21.48
C MET A 1 -1.60 -64.08 20.67
N LYS A 2 -2.33 -63.20 21.38
CA LYS A 2 -3.03 -62.05 20.80
C LYS A 2 -2.36 -60.78 21.37
N VAL A 3 -1.12 -60.55 20.92
CA VAL A 3 -0.35 -59.40 21.39
C VAL A 3 -0.10 -58.52 20.20
N ASN A 4 -0.62 -57.30 20.34
CA ASN A 4 -0.01 -56.07 19.94
C ASN A 4 -0.20 -55.54 18.52
N LEU A 5 -1.39 -55.70 17.96
CA LEU A 5 -1.74 -54.83 16.82
C LEU A 5 -1.91 -53.38 17.27
N ILE A 6 -2.37 -53.15 18.51
CA ILE A 6 -2.55 -51.81 19.09
C ILE A 6 -1.21 -51.14 19.41
N SER A 7 -0.18 -51.93 19.79
CA SER A 7 1.15 -51.36 20.10
C SER A 7 1.92 -50.94 18.86
N ALA A 8 1.66 -51.55 17.71
CA ALA A 8 2.27 -51.18 16.44
C ALA A 8 1.68 -49.88 15.86
N VAL A 9 0.39 -49.62 16.09
CA VAL A 9 -0.27 -48.41 15.63
C VAL A 9 0.18 -47.18 16.43
N LEU A 10 0.51 -47.37 17.73
CA LEU A 10 0.96 -46.26 18.59
C LEU A 10 2.39 -45.80 18.26
N LEU A 11 3.21 -46.67 17.68
CA LEU A 11 4.59 -46.33 17.29
C LEU A 11 4.68 -45.52 15.98
N PHE A 12 3.66 -45.60 15.11
CA PHE A 12 3.63 -44.81 13.87
C PHE A 12 3.14 -43.37 14.05
N ALA A 13 2.51 -43.06 15.17
CA ALA A 13 2.02 -41.72 15.45
C ALA A 13 3.13 -40.69 15.87
N LEU A 14 4.33 -41.16 16.14
CA LEU A 14 5.44 -40.33 16.59
C LEU A 14 6.43 -39.91 15.48
N ALA A 15 6.22 -40.37 14.24
CA ALA A 15 7.09 -40.06 13.11
C ALA A 15 6.67 -38.78 12.33
N GLY A 16 5.70 -38.04 12.85
CA GLY A 16 5.22 -36.76 12.28
C GLY A 16 6.03 -35.56 12.72
N CYS A 17 7.36 -35.66 12.72
CA CYS A 17 8.21 -34.49 12.88
C CYS A 17 8.22 -33.76 11.54
N GLY A 18 7.37 -32.74 11.43
CA GLY A 18 7.39 -31.79 10.32
C GLY A 18 8.78 -31.21 10.19
N LYS A 19 9.35 -31.30 9.00
CA LYS A 19 10.51 -30.50 8.64
C LYS A 19 10.09 -29.04 8.74
N ASP A 20 10.45 -28.38 9.82
CA ASP A 20 10.53 -26.94 9.84
C ASP A 20 11.42 -26.53 8.67
N LYS A 21 10.82 -25.91 7.66
CA LYS A 21 11.61 -25.10 6.73
C LYS A 21 12.20 -23.98 7.57
N GLN A 22 13.39 -24.19 8.08
CA GLN A 22 14.23 -23.08 8.50
C GLN A 22 14.33 -22.17 7.27
N SER A 23 13.54 -21.10 7.28
CA SER A 23 13.88 -19.94 6.46
C SER A 23 15.20 -19.46 6.99
N THR A 24 16.26 -19.78 6.26
CA THR A 24 17.58 -19.16 6.48
C THR A 24 17.43 -17.70 6.06
N ASN A 25 16.77 -16.92 6.92
CA ASN A 25 16.97 -15.48 6.92
C ASN A 25 18.39 -15.26 7.48
N GLU A 26 19.39 -15.54 6.66
CA GLU A 26 20.72 -15.05 6.94
C GLU A 26 20.63 -13.52 6.92
N LEU A 27 20.68 -12.96 8.12
CA LEU A 27 20.78 -11.52 8.26
C LEU A 27 22.04 -11.07 7.54
N ILE A 28 21.89 -10.19 6.58
CA ILE A 28 23.01 -9.57 5.88
C ILE A 28 23.75 -8.73 6.92
N ILE A 29 24.95 -9.16 7.28
CA ILE A 29 25.80 -8.41 8.20
C ILE A 29 26.53 -7.34 7.39
N VAL A 30 26.23 -6.09 7.66
CA VAL A 30 26.91 -4.94 7.07
C VAL A 30 28.00 -4.48 8.03
N ASP A 31 29.26 -4.57 7.59
CA ASP A 31 30.40 -4.09 8.36
C ASP A 31 30.54 -2.57 8.19
N VAL A 32 30.03 -1.82 9.16
CA VAL A 32 30.04 -0.34 9.12
C VAL A 32 31.42 0.29 9.21
N THR A 33 32.47 -0.51 9.48
CA THR A 33 33.85 -0.02 9.52
C THR A 33 34.55 -0.08 8.16
N LYS A 34 33.98 -0.78 7.20
CA LYS A 34 34.48 -0.87 5.83
C LYS A 34 34.11 0.35 5.01
N ASN A 35 35.07 0.76 4.19
CA ASN A 35 34.81 1.76 3.17
C ASN A 35 34.17 1.05 1.94
N TYR A 36 32.90 1.26 1.70
CA TYR A 36 32.20 0.71 0.54
C TYR A 36 32.32 1.67 -0.63
N PRO A 37 32.44 1.15 -1.87
CA PRO A 37 32.43 2.00 -3.05
C PRO A 37 31.09 2.72 -3.16
N GLU A 38 31.15 4.02 -3.38
CA GLU A 38 29.95 4.82 -3.69
C GLU A 38 29.40 4.37 -5.04
N LYS A 39 28.09 4.15 -5.09
CA LYS A 39 27.37 3.86 -6.31
C LYS A 39 26.24 4.85 -6.45
N GLU A 40 26.23 5.58 -7.55
CA GLU A 40 25.06 6.35 -7.95
C GLU A 40 23.92 5.38 -8.31
N LEU A 41 22.81 5.48 -7.60
CA LEU A 41 21.61 4.70 -7.86
C LEU A 41 20.65 5.55 -8.68
N ILE A 42 20.39 5.12 -9.90
CA ILE A 42 19.33 5.67 -10.73
C ILE A 42 18.05 4.92 -10.38
N LEU A 43 16.99 5.66 -10.06
CA LEU A 43 15.73 5.07 -9.59
C LEU A 43 15.18 4.03 -10.57
N GLN A 44 15.32 4.28 -11.87
CA GLN A 44 14.89 3.39 -12.94
C GLN A 44 15.66 2.05 -13.00
N ASP A 45 16.83 1.94 -12.34
CA ASP A 45 17.59 0.68 -12.28
C ASP A 45 16.98 -0.31 -11.27
N ILE A 46 16.12 0.18 -10.37
CA ILE A 46 15.56 -0.61 -9.27
C ILE A 46 14.05 -0.68 -9.25
N MET A 47 13.36 0.18 -10.02
CA MET A 47 11.90 0.19 -10.13
C MET A 47 11.42 0.84 -11.42
N ASP A 48 10.23 0.47 -11.85
CA ASP A 48 9.54 1.16 -12.92
C ASP A 48 9.01 2.50 -12.38
N VAL A 49 9.28 3.58 -13.12
CA VAL A 49 8.87 4.94 -12.75
C VAL A 49 7.97 5.49 -13.85
N GLU A 50 6.76 5.86 -13.45
CA GLU A 50 5.80 6.52 -14.31
C GLU A 50 5.52 7.94 -13.78
N TYR A 51 5.46 8.91 -14.69
CA TYR A 51 5.11 10.29 -14.38
C TYR A 51 3.75 10.61 -14.97
N ILE A 52 2.79 10.93 -14.11
CA ILE A 52 1.44 11.30 -14.51
C ILE A 52 1.27 12.80 -14.27
N ALA A 53 1.13 13.58 -15.35
CA ALA A 53 0.87 14.99 -15.25
C ALA A 53 -0.61 15.20 -14.87
N LEU A 54 -0.85 15.76 -13.67
CA LEU A 54 -2.19 16.05 -13.22
C LEU A 54 -2.74 17.30 -13.91
N GLU A 55 -3.99 17.23 -14.35
CA GLU A 55 -4.69 18.35 -14.94
C GLU A 55 -4.82 19.48 -13.92
N THR A 56 -4.48 20.69 -14.37
CA THR A 56 -4.57 21.92 -13.57
C THR A 56 -5.47 22.92 -14.27
N THR A 57 -6.58 23.23 -13.65
CA THR A 57 -7.54 24.27 -14.07
C THR A 57 -7.91 25.14 -12.88
N ASP A 58 -8.62 26.25 -13.09
CA ASP A 58 -9.05 27.11 -11.98
C ASP A 58 -9.89 26.36 -10.92
N GLU A 59 -10.58 25.30 -11.31
CA GLU A 59 -11.37 24.45 -10.41
C GLU A 59 -10.54 23.34 -9.76
N PHE A 60 -9.54 22.83 -10.48
CA PHE A 60 -8.69 21.70 -10.08
C PHE A 60 -7.25 22.16 -9.83
N ILE A 61 -7.07 23.11 -8.93
CA ILE A 61 -5.75 23.52 -8.48
C ILE A 61 -5.39 22.66 -7.27
N THR A 62 -4.45 21.74 -7.48
CA THR A 62 -3.94 20.88 -6.40
C THR A 62 -2.52 21.27 -6.04
N HIS A 63 -2.26 21.40 -4.75
CA HIS A 63 -0.91 21.61 -4.17
C HIS A 63 -0.78 20.75 -2.89
N GLY A 64 -1.40 19.58 -2.94
CA GLY A 64 -1.55 18.70 -1.80
C GLY A 64 -0.84 17.36 -1.96
N ASN A 65 -1.23 16.48 -1.09
CA ASN A 65 -0.72 15.12 -1.05
C ASN A 65 -1.66 14.17 -1.77
N VAL A 66 -1.08 13.17 -2.41
CA VAL A 66 -1.82 12.00 -2.83
C VAL A 66 -2.19 11.23 -1.57
N MET A 67 -3.49 11.00 -1.39
CA MET A 67 -4.04 10.29 -0.23
C MET A 67 -4.17 8.80 -0.50
N ASP A 68 -4.57 8.45 -1.74
CA ASP A 68 -4.68 7.06 -2.18
C ASP A 68 -4.56 6.95 -3.70
N ILE A 69 -4.15 5.77 -4.18
CA ILE A 69 -4.01 5.45 -5.60
C ILE A 69 -4.60 4.06 -5.83
N GLY A 70 -5.71 4.02 -6.56
CA GLY A 70 -6.34 2.79 -7.02
C GLY A 70 -5.87 2.36 -8.42
N GLU A 71 -6.62 1.47 -9.04
CA GLU A 71 -6.37 1.04 -10.42
C GLU A 71 -6.80 2.09 -11.45
N LYS A 72 -7.85 2.85 -11.15
CA LYS A 72 -8.48 3.83 -12.05
C LYS A 72 -8.30 5.26 -11.61
N PHE A 73 -8.19 5.50 -10.31
CA PHE A 73 -8.26 6.83 -9.72
C PHE A 73 -7.04 7.19 -8.88
N ILE A 74 -6.76 8.48 -8.85
CA ILE A 74 -5.82 9.12 -7.92
C ILE A 74 -6.64 10.06 -7.05
N ILE A 75 -6.49 9.96 -5.74
CA ILE A 75 -7.15 10.82 -4.78
C ILE A 75 -6.15 11.81 -4.20
N VAL A 76 -6.43 13.09 -4.38
CA VAL A 76 -5.58 14.17 -3.88
C VAL A 76 -6.35 15.05 -2.92
N LYS A 77 -5.72 15.43 -1.83
CA LYS A 77 -6.21 16.43 -0.88
C LYS A 77 -5.19 17.55 -0.75
N ASN A 78 -5.64 18.79 -0.71
CA ASN A 78 -4.75 19.93 -0.46
C ASN A 78 -4.17 19.91 0.97
N ASN A 79 -3.00 20.50 1.14
CA ASN A 79 -2.35 20.63 2.45
C ASN A 79 -3.13 21.56 3.40
N THR A 80 -3.96 22.41 2.84
CA THR A 80 -4.89 23.27 3.59
C THR A 80 -6.12 22.49 4.01
N ASN A 81 -6.77 22.93 5.10
CA ASN A 81 -8.03 22.35 5.54
C ASN A 81 -9.22 23.01 4.80
N ASP A 82 -9.15 23.03 3.46
CA ASP A 82 -10.17 23.60 2.60
C ASP A 82 -11.34 22.62 2.30
N GLY A 83 -11.22 21.39 2.76
CA GLY A 83 -12.21 20.35 2.58
C GLY A 83 -12.28 19.78 1.17
N ASN A 84 -11.39 20.18 0.26
CA ASN A 84 -11.42 19.69 -1.11
C ASN A 84 -10.76 18.33 -1.24
N ILE A 85 -11.46 17.42 -1.90
CA ILE A 85 -10.97 16.12 -2.36
C ILE A 85 -11.06 16.12 -3.87
N PHE A 86 -9.95 15.85 -4.54
CA PHE A 86 -9.85 15.79 -5.98
C PHE A 86 -9.69 14.34 -6.43
N ILE A 87 -10.53 13.93 -7.36
CA ILE A 87 -10.49 12.61 -7.97
C ILE A 87 -10.02 12.78 -9.41
N LEU A 88 -8.92 12.15 -9.75
CA LEU A 88 -8.31 12.23 -11.08
C LEU A 88 -8.20 10.83 -11.68
N ASP A 89 -8.22 10.77 -13.00
CA ASP A 89 -7.97 9.54 -13.75
C ASP A 89 -6.48 9.14 -13.63
N ARG A 90 -6.22 7.93 -13.20
CA ARG A 90 -4.86 7.45 -12.96
C ARG A 90 -4.00 7.41 -14.19
N LYS A 91 -4.57 7.09 -15.36
CA LYS A 91 -3.78 6.90 -16.58
C LYS A 91 -3.47 8.21 -17.27
N THR A 92 -4.39 9.16 -17.20
CA THR A 92 -4.29 10.40 -17.96
C THR A 92 -4.00 11.61 -17.09
N GLY A 93 -4.17 11.51 -15.78
CA GLY A 93 -4.09 12.64 -14.83
C GLY A 93 -5.24 13.63 -14.97
N LYS A 94 -6.26 13.32 -15.78
CA LYS A 94 -7.39 14.23 -16.00
C LYS A 94 -8.28 14.32 -14.77
N ALA A 95 -8.75 15.53 -14.52
CA ALA A 95 -9.72 15.81 -13.48
C ALA A 95 -11.07 15.15 -13.78
N ILE A 96 -11.60 14.37 -12.84
CA ILE A 96 -12.89 13.70 -12.94
C ILE A 96 -13.91 14.42 -12.06
N ARG A 97 -13.58 14.62 -10.79
CA ARG A 97 -14.51 15.14 -9.82
C ARG A 97 -13.79 15.85 -8.67
N LYS A 98 -14.44 16.90 -8.17
CA LYS A 98 -14.08 17.57 -6.92
C LYS A 98 -15.24 17.37 -5.94
N ILE A 99 -14.91 16.96 -4.72
CA ILE A 99 -15.85 16.81 -3.62
C ILE A 99 -15.46 17.80 -2.53
N ASN A 100 -16.43 18.50 -1.98
CA ASN A 100 -16.26 19.29 -0.77
C ASN A 100 -17.55 19.22 0.06
N ARG A 101 -17.42 18.64 1.25
CA ARG A 101 -18.50 18.56 2.24
C ARG A 101 -17.97 19.00 3.60
N LEU A 102 -17.08 20.00 3.61
CA LEU A 102 -16.56 20.52 4.86
C LEU A 102 -17.67 21.24 5.64
N GLY A 103 -17.95 20.78 6.85
CA GLY A 103 -18.99 21.33 7.69
C GLY A 103 -19.19 20.52 8.97
N GLN A 104 -20.34 20.70 9.63
CA GLN A 104 -20.70 20.03 10.89
C GLN A 104 -22.08 19.34 10.82
N GLY A 105 -22.65 19.21 9.63
CA GLY A 105 -23.89 18.51 9.40
C GLY A 105 -23.73 16.98 9.36
N VAL A 106 -24.84 16.28 9.23
CA VAL A 106 -24.90 14.80 9.28
C VAL A 106 -24.13 14.14 8.12
N GLU A 107 -24.09 14.79 6.96
CA GLU A 107 -23.40 14.32 5.76
C GLU A 107 -22.11 15.11 5.48
N GLU A 108 -21.63 15.85 6.46
CA GLU A 108 -20.46 16.71 6.35
C GLU A 108 -19.33 16.19 7.21
N TYR A 109 -18.10 16.57 6.88
CA TYR A 109 -16.92 16.26 7.68
C TYR A 109 -16.29 17.55 8.22
N PRO A 110 -15.93 17.59 9.51
CA PRO A 110 -15.29 18.76 10.11
C PRO A 110 -13.82 18.93 9.67
N GLY A 111 -13.24 17.91 9.10
CA GLY A 111 -11.88 17.87 8.57
C GLY A 111 -11.57 16.50 8.01
N ILE A 112 -10.50 16.42 7.22
CA ILE A 112 -10.08 15.21 6.55
C ILE A 112 -8.72 14.79 7.10
N ALA A 113 -8.70 13.73 7.89
CA ALA A 113 -7.47 13.14 8.45
C ALA A 113 -6.85 12.09 7.50
N GLY A 114 -7.68 11.32 6.84
CA GLY A 114 -7.29 10.30 5.88
C GLY A 114 -8.43 10.01 4.92
N ILE A 115 -8.11 9.44 3.76
CA ILE A 115 -9.06 8.99 2.75
C ILE A 115 -8.55 7.63 2.29
N THR A 116 -9.45 6.67 2.16
CA THR A 116 -9.18 5.37 1.54
C THR A 116 -10.17 5.17 0.40
N LEU A 117 -9.68 4.72 -0.73
CA LEU A 117 -10.47 4.47 -1.93
C LEU A 117 -10.90 3.00 -1.97
N ASP A 118 -12.20 2.76 -2.06
CA ASP A 118 -12.77 1.46 -2.40
C ASP A 118 -13.35 1.51 -3.83
N GLU A 119 -12.54 1.12 -4.81
CA GLU A 119 -12.95 1.17 -6.21
C GLU A 119 -14.00 0.13 -6.58
N GLU A 120 -14.06 -1.00 -5.84
CA GLU A 120 -15.05 -2.04 -6.12
C GLU A 120 -16.46 -1.57 -5.78
N ASN A 121 -16.60 -0.79 -4.70
CA ASN A 121 -17.87 -0.24 -4.25
C ASN A 121 -18.10 1.21 -4.69
N ASN A 122 -17.12 1.86 -5.35
CA ASN A 122 -17.11 3.28 -5.70
C ASN A 122 -17.26 4.20 -4.48
N GLU A 123 -16.57 3.88 -3.39
CA GLU A 123 -16.63 4.61 -2.12
C GLU A 123 -15.28 5.25 -1.77
N LEU A 124 -15.36 6.35 -0.97
CA LEU A 124 -14.23 7.06 -0.37
C LEU A 124 -14.41 7.14 1.14
#